data_dafce97e5ea76af906f5f01dc19e53ff
#
_entry.id   dafce97e5ea76af906f5f01dc19e53ff
#
_cell.length_a   1.000
_cell.length_b   1.000
_cell.length_c   1.000
_cell.angle_alpha   90.00
_cell.angle_beta   90.00
_cell.angle_gamma   90.00
#
_symmetry.space_group_name_H-M   'P 1'
#
loop_
_entity.id
_entity.type
_entity.pdbx_description
1 polymer ?
#
loop_
_entity_poly.entity_id
_entity_poly.type
_entity_poly.pdbx_seq_one_letter_code
_entity_poly.pdbx_strand_id
1 'polypeptide(L)'
;MSKNVFTVKKLVFCAMAIALATVICAAIKLPSLPNGGSVTLFSMLIICLAGYWYGPVPGLICAVAFGILQFIVGPYFVHPLQVLLDYPLAFGALGLSGFFSNKKHGLLLGYIAGVLGRFIFHEISGFIFYTEYVGNVEGNLLAILASTVYNLSYLLPEMIITLILLALPPVEKAMARVKSMAQA
;
A
#
# COMPACT_ATOMS: atom_id res chain seq x y z
N MET A 1 -11.37 -11.95 -28.90
CA MET A 1 -10.08 -12.41 -28.38
C MET A 1 -9.84 -11.78 -27.02
N SER A 2 -9.86 -12.58 -25.96
CA SER A 2 -9.52 -12.10 -24.60
C SER A 2 -8.05 -11.64 -24.64
N LYS A 3 -7.82 -10.32 -24.48
CA LYS A 3 -6.46 -9.82 -24.29
C LYS A 3 -5.96 -10.41 -22.98
N ASN A 4 -4.94 -11.26 -23.03
CA ASN A 4 -4.32 -11.81 -21.84
C ASN A 4 -3.98 -10.67 -20.88
N VAL A 5 -4.64 -10.63 -19.73
CA VAL A 5 -4.44 -9.61 -18.70
C VAL A 5 -2.98 -9.61 -18.24
N PHE A 6 -2.37 -10.80 -18.18
CA PHE A 6 -0.97 -11.00 -17.83
C PHE A 6 -0.17 -11.53 -19.01
N THR A 7 0.94 -10.87 -19.29
CA THR A 7 2.04 -11.37 -20.12
C THR A 7 3.21 -11.70 -19.20
N VAL A 8 4.16 -12.52 -19.68
CA VAL A 8 5.39 -12.85 -18.93
C VAL A 8 6.09 -11.58 -18.44
N LYS A 9 6.17 -10.56 -19.30
CA LYS A 9 6.77 -9.28 -18.95
C LYS A 9 6.06 -8.61 -17.76
N LYS A 10 4.73 -8.53 -17.77
CA LYS A 10 3.96 -7.95 -16.66
C LYS A 10 4.17 -8.71 -15.36
N LEU A 11 4.20 -10.05 -15.43
CA LEU A 11 4.47 -10.89 -14.25
C LEU A 11 5.86 -10.61 -13.68
N VAL A 12 6.88 -10.52 -14.54
CA VAL A 12 8.26 -10.21 -14.10
C VAL A 12 8.33 -8.84 -13.42
N PHE A 13 7.75 -7.80 -14.02
CA PHE A 13 7.76 -6.47 -13.40
C PHE A 13 6.96 -6.41 -12.09
N CYS A 14 5.82 -7.09 -12.00
CA CYS A 14 5.07 -7.19 -10.75
C CYS A 14 5.87 -7.94 -9.67
N ALA A 15 6.50 -9.07 -10.02
CA ALA A 15 7.35 -9.82 -9.11
C ALA A 15 8.55 -8.99 -8.62
N MET A 16 9.19 -8.24 -9.51
CA MET A 16 10.28 -7.31 -9.14
C MET A 16 9.79 -6.20 -8.21
N ALA A 17 8.60 -5.63 -8.45
CA ALA A 17 8.02 -4.62 -7.58
C ALA A 17 7.74 -5.19 -6.17
N ILE A 18 7.17 -6.39 -6.07
CA ILE A 18 6.93 -7.07 -4.80
C ILE A 18 8.26 -7.35 -4.08
N ALA A 19 9.25 -7.90 -4.77
CA ALA A 19 10.55 -8.20 -4.18
C ALA A 19 11.24 -6.93 -3.67
N LEU A 20 11.27 -5.86 -4.49
CA LEU A 20 11.89 -4.58 -4.12
C LEU A 20 11.16 -3.94 -2.94
N ALA A 21 9.82 -3.91 -2.94
CA ALA A 21 9.05 -3.38 -1.83
C ALA A 21 9.30 -4.17 -0.54
N THR A 22 9.42 -5.51 -0.63
CA THR A 22 9.72 -6.37 0.52
C THR A 22 11.12 -6.10 1.08
N VAL A 23 12.13 -5.97 0.21
CA VAL A 23 13.50 -5.63 0.62
C VAL A 23 13.54 -4.24 1.29
N ILE A 24 12.84 -3.27 0.73
CA ILE A 24 12.76 -1.92 1.31
C ILE A 24 12.06 -1.95 2.68
N CYS A 25 10.95 -2.69 2.82
CA CYS A 25 10.31 -2.90 4.12
C CYS A 25 11.24 -3.51 5.16
N ALA A 26 12.14 -4.40 4.76
CA ALA A 26 13.10 -5.02 5.65
C ALA A 26 14.29 -4.12 5.98
N ALA A 27 14.79 -3.37 4.99
CA ALA A 27 16.01 -2.56 5.10
C ALA A 27 15.75 -1.16 5.72
N ILE A 28 14.62 -0.54 5.39
CA ILE A 28 14.24 0.81 5.84
C ILE A 28 13.02 0.68 6.76
N LYS A 29 13.24 0.08 7.90
CA LYS A 29 12.23 -0.06 8.94
C LYS A 29 12.57 0.93 10.05
N LEU A 30 11.84 2.05 10.12
CA LEU A 30 11.87 2.89 11.32
C LEU A 30 11.29 2.07 12.49
N PRO A 31 11.61 2.41 13.75
CA PRO A 31 11.16 1.62 14.89
C PRO A 31 9.70 1.22 14.71
N SER A 32 9.42 -0.07 14.83
CA SER A 32 8.04 -0.56 14.77
C SER A 32 7.27 -0.03 15.96
N LEU A 33 6.10 0.49 15.69
CA LEU A 33 5.13 0.87 16.71
C LEU A 33 4.57 -0.38 17.39
N PRO A 34 4.06 -0.28 18.61
CA PRO A 34 3.21 -1.33 19.19
C PRO A 34 2.15 -1.73 18.17
N ASN A 35 1.72 -2.99 18.15
CA ASN A 35 0.71 -3.53 17.23
C ASN A 35 1.13 -3.58 15.73
N GLY A 36 2.43 -3.53 15.44
CA GLY A 36 2.98 -3.86 14.12
C GLY A 36 3.08 -2.75 13.08
N GLY A 37 2.54 -1.57 13.35
CA GLY A 37 2.68 -0.41 12.44
C GLY A 37 4.14 0.03 12.32
N SER A 38 4.60 0.37 11.12
CA SER A 38 5.95 0.91 10.88
C SER A 38 5.98 1.79 9.63
N VAL A 39 6.82 2.80 9.65
CA VAL A 39 7.11 3.60 8.46
C VAL A 39 8.14 2.84 7.61
N THR A 40 7.75 2.48 6.39
CA THR A 40 8.57 1.70 5.45
C THR A 40 8.75 2.50 4.16
N LEU A 41 9.58 3.54 4.22
CA LEU A 41 9.72 4.55 3.16
C LEU A 41 9.67 3.96 1.75
N PHE A 42 8.74 4.48 0.93
CA PHE A 42 8.54 4.17 -0.50
C PHE A 42 7.99 2.77 -0.84
N SER A 43 7.78 1.87 0.12
CA SER A 43 7.25 0.54 -0.19
C SER A 43 5.86 0.61 -0.83
N MET A 44 4.99 1.48 -0.31
CA MET A 44 3.66 1.72 -0.87
C MET A 44 3.73 2.28 -2.30
N LEU A 45 4.67 3.20 -2.57
CA LEU A 45 4.88 3.74 -3.90
C LEU A 45 5.23 2.65 -4.91
N ILE A 46 6.16 1.76 -4.55
CA ILE A 46 6.62 0.70 -5.45
C ILE A 46 5.49 -0.24 -5.83
N ILE A 47 4.62 -0.58 -4.89
CA ILE A 47 3.44 -1.41 -5.18
C ILE A 47 2.42 -0.65 -6.05
N CYS A 48 2.20 0.64 -5.82
CA CYS A 48 1.36 1.48 -6.68
C CYS A 48 1.85 1.56 -8.13
N LEU A 49 3.17 1.39 -8.38
CA LEU A 49 3.72 1.40 -9.74
C LEU A 49 3.14 0.29 -10.61
N ALA A 50 2.85 -0.90 -10.06
CA ALA A 50 2.25 -2.00 -10.83
C ALA A 50 0.89 -1.59 -11.42
N GLY A 51 0.04 -0.93 -10.63
CA GLY A 51 -1.22 -0.36 -11.10
C GLY A 51 -1.01 0.78 -12.11
N TYR A 52 -0.10 1.68 -11.81
CA TYR A 52 0.23 2.80 -12.70
C TYR A 52 0.77 2.36 -14.07
N TRP A 53 1.53 1.26 -14.12
CA TRP A 53 2.05 0.72 -15.38
C TRP A 53 1.01 -0.04 -16.19
N TYR A 54 0.22 -0.90 -15.55
CA TYR A 54 -0.55 -1.96 -16.20
C TYR A 54 -2.06 -1.85 -16.02
N GLY A 55 -2.54 -0.86 -15.25
CA GLY A 55 -3.95 -0.66 -14.97
C GLY A 55 -4.44 -1.41 -13.71
N PRO A 56 -5.76 -1.35 -13.45
CA PRO A 56 -6.30 -1.75 -12.16
C PRO A 56 -6.17 -3.26 -11.86
N VAL A 57 -6.40 -4.13 -12.82
CA VAL A 57 -6.41 -5.59 -12.56
C VAL A 57 -5.01 -6.10 -12.18
N PRO A 58 -3.92 -5.85 -12.95
CA PRO A 58 -2.59 -6.23 -12.52
C PRO A 58 -2.16 -5.53 -11.23
N GLY A 59 -2.54 -4.25 -11.04
CA GLY A 59 -2.25 -3.49 -9.84
C GLY A 59 -2.85 -4.12 -8.59
N LEU A 60 -4.14 -4.46 -8.61
CA LEU A 60 -4.84 -5.10 -7.49
C LEU A 60 -4.23 -6.47 -7.15
N ILE A 61 -3.98 -7.31 -8.17
CA ILE A 61 -3.41 -8.64 -7.96
C ILE A 61 -2.00 -8.54 -7.36
N CYS A 62 -1.16 -7.64 -7.88
CA CYS A 62 0.19 -7.40 -7.35
C CYS A 62 0.14 -6.91 -5.89
N ALA A 63 -0.75 -5.98 -5.59
CA ALA A 63 -0.90 -5.38 -4.27
C ALA A 63 -1.44 -6.39 -3.23
N VAL A 64 -2.42 -7.21 -3.60
CA VAL A 64 -2.92 -8.31 -2.76
C VAL A 64 -1.84 -9.34 -2.49
N ALA A 65 -1.09 -9.76 -3.53
CA ALA A 65 0.01 -10.70 -3.37
C ALA A 65 1.10 -10.16 -2.44
N PHE A 66 1.43 -8.86 -2.54
CA PHE A 66 2.32 -8.20 -1.61
C PHE A 66 1.79 -8.21 -0.18
N GLY A 67 0.50 -7.91 0.03
CA GLY A 67 -0.14 -7.96 1.34
C GLY A 67 -0.06 -9.35 1.99
N ILE A 68 -0.34 -10.41 1.22
CA ILE A 68 -0.19 -11.79 1.68
C ILE A 68 1.27 -12.07 2.07
N LEU A 69 2.24 -11.62 1.26
CA LEU A 69 3.66 -11.80 1.55
C LEU A 69 4.06 -11.03 2.82
N GLN A 70 3.55 -9.82 3.05
CA GLN A 70 3.82 -9.07 4.28
C GLN A 70 3.32 -9.81 5.53
N PHE A 71 2.16 -10.46 5.45
CA PHE A 71 1.70 -11.33 6.55
C PHE A 71 2.65 -12.52 6.80
N ILE A 72 3.17 -13.14 5.74
CA ILE A 72 4.10 -14.29 5.87
C ILE A 72 5.44 -13.85 6.48
N VAL A 73 5.96 -12.68 6.07
CA VAL A 73 7.29 -12.19 6.48
C VAL A 73 7.29 -11.60 7.89
N GLY A 74 6.20 -10.95 8.29
CA GLY A 74 6.09 -10.30 9.59
C GLY A 74 4.65 -10.38 10.13
N PRO A 75 4.19 -11.56 10.55
CA PRO A 75 2.81 -11.73 10.96
C PRO A 75 2.53 -10.98 12.27
N TYR A 76 1.44 -10.21 12.27
CA TYR A 76 0.75 -9.75 13.46
C TYR A 76 -0.66 -10.32 13.41
N PHE A 77 -0.99 -11.17 14.34
CA PHE A 77 -2.23 -11.94 14.32
C PHE A 77 -3.00 -11.76 15.63
N VAL A 78 -4.21 -11.27 15.50
CA VAL A 78 -5.19 -11.16 16.59
C VAL A 78 -6.41 -12.02 16.26
N HIS A 79 -6.92 -11.87 15.02
CA HIS A 79 -8.12 -12.57 14.56
C HIS A 79 -8.05 -12.78 13.04
N PRO A 80 -8.61 -13.86 12.47
CA PRO A 80 -8.60 -14.08 11.01
C PRO A 80 -9.15 -12.91 10.18
N LEU A 81 -10.21 -12.25 10.65
CA LEU A 81 -10.78 -11.08 9.98
C LEU A 81 -9.83 -9.87 10.03
N GLN A 82 -9.10 -9.67 11.14
CA GLN A 82 -8.07 -8.64 11.22
C GLN A 82 -6.98 -8.88 10.16
N VAL A 83 -6.50 -10.11 10.03
CA VAL A 83 -5.50 -10.45 9.00
C VAL A 83 -6.02 -10.12 7.59
N LEU A 84 -7.27 -10.44 7.30
CA LEU A 84 -7.89 -10.14 6.02
C LEU A 84 -7.95 -8.63 5.75
N LEU A 85 -8.31 -7.84 6.75
CA LEU A 85 -8.42 -6.38 6.65
C LEU A 85 -7.04 -5.72 6.52
N ASP A 86 -6.08 -6.10 7.38
CA ASP A 86 -4.80 -5.39 7.52
C ASP A 86 -3.76 -5.79 6.47
N TYR A 87 -3.87 -6.98 5.87
CA TYR A 87 -2.91 -7.45 4.89
C TYR A 87 -3.49 -7.48 3.47
N PRO A 88 -4.28 -8.47 3.03
CA PRO A 88 -4.67 -8.52 1.62
C PRO A 88 -5.56 -7.35 1.19
N LEU A 89 -6.48 -6.85 2.04
CA LEU A 89 -7.38 -5.75 1.67
C LEU A 89 -6.68 -4.39 1.79
N ALA A 90 -6.01 -4.11 2.90
CA ALA A 90 -5.32 -2.83 3.09
C ALA A 90 -4.19 -2.64 2.07
N PHE A 91 -3.32 -3.63 1.89
CA PHE A 91 -2.28 -3.54 0.86
C PHE A 91 -2.88 -3.62 -0.54
N GLY A 92 -3.92 -4.44 -0.76
CA GLY A 92 -4.64 -4.53 -2.03
C GLY A 92 -5.17 -3.19 -2.52
N ALA A 93 -5.58 -2.31 -1.61
CA ALA A 93 -6.03 -0.96 -1.93
C ALA A 93 -4.96 -0.12 -2.67
N LEU A 94 -3.66 -0.40 -2.51
CA LEU A 94 -2.59 0.25 -3.27
C LEU A 94 -2.73 0.01 -4.78
N GLY A 95 -3.38 -1.09 -5.18
CA GLY A 95 -3.71 -1.40 -6.56
C GLY A 95 -4.75 -0.46 -7.19
N LEU A 96 -5.49 0.34 -6.39
CA LEU A 96 -6.38 1.39 -6.88
C LEU A 96 -5.65 2.43 -7.72
N SER A 97 -4.32 2.54 -7.57
CA SER A 97 -3.46 3.36 -8.43
C SER A 97 -3.67 3.09 -9.92
N GLY A 98 -4.07 1.87 -10.28
CA GLY A 98 -4.31 1.48 -11.66
C GLY A 98 -5.48 2.20 -12.35
N PHE A 99 -6.48 2.67 -11.59
CA PHE A 99 -7.58 3.45 -12.14
C PHE A 99 -7.16 4.85 -12.64
N PHE A 100 -5.99 5.30 -12.18
CA PHE A 100 -5.42 6.59 -12.54
C PHE A 100 -4.29 6.48 -13.58
N SER A 101 -4.01 5.29 -14.09
CA SER A 101 -2.83 5.03 -14.94
C SER A 101 -2.75 5.93 -16.18
N ASN A 102 -3.89 6.35 -16.74
CA ASN A 102 -3.99 7.19 -17.94
C ASN A 102 -4.40 8.66 -17.63
N LYS A 103 -4.38 9.06 -16.36
CA LYS A 103 -4.72 10.43 -15.96
C LYS A 103 -3.46 11.31 -15.94
N LYS A 104 -3.65 12.63 -16.12
CA LYS A 104 -2.61 13.62 -15.82
C LYS A 104 -2.24 13.50 -14.34
N HIS A 105 -0.96 13.50 -14.02
CA HIS A 105 -0.46 13.20 -12.66
C HIS A 105 -0.99 11.88 -12.08
N GLY A 106 -1.21 10.87 -12.94
CA GLY A 106 -1.88 9.63 -12.59
C GLY A 106 -1.17 8.84 -11.50
N LEU A 107 0.17 8.88 -11.41
CA LEU A 107 0.90 8.22 -10.33
C LEU A 107 0.64 8.90 -8.98
N LEU A 108 0.65 10.22 -8.93
CA LEU A 108 0.40 10.97 -7.70
C LEU A 108 -1.04 10.75 -7.21
N LEU A 109 -2.03 10.90 -8.09
CA LEU A 109 -3.44 10.68 -7.76
C LEU A 109 -3.70 9.21 -7.36
N GLY A 110 -3.10 8.28 -8.09
CA GLY A 110 -3.20 6.85 -7.83
C GLY A 110 -2.56 6.45 -6.51
N TYR A 111 -1.43 7.05 -6.15
CA TYR A 111 -0.78 6.85 -4.87
C TYR A 111 -1.65 7.34 -3.71
N ILE A 112 -2.20 8.57 -3.82
CA ILE A 112 -3.14 9.11 -2.81
C ILE A 112 -4.33 8.18 -2.64
N ALA A 113 -4.98 7.76 -3.73
CA ALA A 113 -6.14 6.86 -3.67
C ALA A 113 -5.78 5.51 -3.02
N GLY A 114 -4.62 4.95 -3.35
CA GLY A 114 -4.14 3.71 -2.75
C GLY A 114 -3.89 3.81 -1.25
N VAL A 115 -3.21 4.87 -0.81
CA VAL A 115 -2.91 5.10 0.61
C VAL A 115 -4.18 5.39 1.41
N LEU A 116 -5.11 6.18 0.87
CA LEU A 116 -6.41 6.41 1.51
C LEU A 116 -7.23 5.12 1.63
N GLY A 117 -7.25 4.29 0.58
CA GLY A 117 -7.89 2.99 0.64
C GLY A 117 -7.28 2.08 1.71
N ARG A 118 -5.93 2.05 1.81
CA ARG A 118 -5.23 1.32 2.86
C ARG A 118 -5.60 1.85 4.24
N PHE A 119 -5.61 3.16 4.43
CA PHE A 119 -6.02 3.80 5.68
C PHE A 119 -7.43 3.37 6.10
N ILE A 120 -8.41 3.37 5.17
CA ILE A 120 -9.79 2.97 5.47
C ILE A 120 -9.86 1.53 5.99
N PHE A 121 -9.15 0.58 5.38
CA PHE A 121 -9.14 -0.80 5.87
C PHE A 121 -8.50 -0.94 7.24
N HIS A 122 -7.41 -0.22 7.51
CA HIS A 122 -6.81 -0.17 8.84
C HIS A 122 -7.72 0.49 9.88
N GLU A 123 -8.50 1.52 9.50
CA GLU A 123 -9.48 2.12 10.40
C GLU A 123 -10.62 1.15 10.74
N ILE A 124 -11.14 0.43 9.74
CA ILE A 124 -12.16 -0.61 9.96
C ILE A 124 -11.62 -1.70 10.90
N SER A 125 -10.40 -2.17 10.66
CA SER A 125 -9.73 -3.16 11.51
C SER A 125 -9.52 -2.61 12.92
N GLY A 126 -8.96 -1.41 13.04
CA GLY A 126 -8.70 -0.76 14.31
C GLY A 126 -9.97 -0.53 15.14
N PHE A 127 -11.08 -0.17 14.49
CA PHE A 127 -12.36 0.01 15.17
C PHE A 127 -12.94 -1.33 15.68
N ILE A 128 -12.90 -2.38 14.84
CA ILE A 128 -13.46 -3.70 15.21
C ILE A 128 -12.66 -4.36 16.35
N PHE A 129 -11.32 -4.26 16.29
CA PHE A 129 -10.41 -4.93 17.23
C PHE A 129 -9.82 -3.99 18.27
N TYR A 130 -10.46 -2.85 18.52
CA TYR A 130 -9.97 -1.82 19.42
C TYR A 130 -9.63 -2.32 20.83
N THR A 131 -10.51 -3.13 21.41
CA THR A 131 -10.31 -3.70 22.74
C THR A 131 -9.10 -4.60 22.86
N GLU A 132 -8.72 -5.25 21.76
CA GLU A 132 -7.52 -6.09 21.66
C GLU A 132 -6.22 -5.26 21.62
N TYR A 133 -6.31 -4.02 21.09
CA TYR A 133 -5.15 -3.15 20.92
C TYR A 133 -4.90 -2.23 22.11
N VAL A 134 -5.93 -1.72 22.74
CA VAL A 134 -5.83 -0.64 23.75
C VAL A 134 -6.41 -1.05 25.11
N GLY A 135 -7.06 -2.23 25.21
CA GLY A 135 -7.74 -2.69 26.41
C GLY A 135 -9.14 -2.10 26.58
N ASN A 136 -9.76 -2.37 27.73
CA ASN A 136 -11.13 -1.95 28.01
C ASN A 136 -11.22 -0.43 28.22
N VAL A 137 -11.42 0.32 27.15
CA VAL A 137 -11.74 1.75 27.18
C VAL A 137 -13.16 1.92 26.67
N GLU A 138 -14.02 2.52 27.47
CA GLU A 138 -15.42 2.72 27.10
C GLU A 138 -15.54 3.89 26.08
N GLY A 139 -16.20 3.62 24.96
CA GLY A 139 -16.68 4.60 23.99
C GLY A 139 -16.16 4.44 22.57
N ASN A 140 -17.10 4.32 21.64
CA ASN A 140 -16.82 4.20 20.20
C ASN A 140 -15.99 5.37 19.63
N LEU A 141 -16.19 6.58 20.13
CA LEU A 141 -15.45 7.76 19.67
C LEU A 141 -13.97 7.67 20.03
N LEU A 142 -13.65 7.20 21.23
CA LEU A 142 -12.27 7.05 21.68
C LEU A 142 -11.56 5.94 20.89
N ALA A 143 -12.27 4.85 20.57
CA ALA A 143 -11.78 3.79 19.70
C ALA A 143 -11.39 4.30 18.31
N ILE A 144 -12.28 5.08 17.68
CA ILE A 144 -12.03 5.69 16.37
C ILE A 144 -10.83 6.66 16.45
N LEU A 145 -10.80 7.55 17.43
CA LEU A 145 -9.71 8.52 17.59
C LEU A 145 -8.35 7.84 17.80
N ALA A 146 -8.30 6.82 18.65
CA ALA A 146 -7.06 6.09 18.91
C ALA A 146 -6.57 5.34 17.67
N SER A 147 -7.45 4.65 16.94
CA SER A 147 -7.15 4.01 15.67
C SER A 147 -6.64 5.01 14.65
N THR A 148 -7.35 6.14 14.49
CA THR A 148 -6.97 7.21 13.54
C THR A 148 -5.59 7.77 13.86
N VAL A 149 -5.31 8.14 15.10
CA VAL A 149 -4.00 8.66 15.51
C VAL A 149 -2.91 7.63 15.27
N TYR A 150 -3.15 6.38 15.62
CA TYR A 150 -2.21 5.30 15.41
C TYR A 150 -1.90 5.10 13.93
N ASN A 151 -2.91 4.95 13.09
CA ASN A 151 -2.74 4.70 11.65
C ASN A 151 -2.11 5.90 10.93
N LEU A 152 -2.49 7.12 11.27
CA LEU A 152 -1.87 8.33 10.72
C LEU A 152 -0.40 8.45 11.13
N SER A 153 -0.01 7.99 12.30
CA SER A 153 1.35 8.14 12.81
C SER A 153 2.41 7.47 11.92
N TYR A 154 2.07 6.43 11.17
CA TYR A 154 3.01 5.77 10.24
C TYR A 154 2.64 5.95 8.76
N LEU A 155 1.35 6.04 8.41
CA LEU A 155 0.95 6.21 7.00
C LEU A 155 1.19 7.64 6.51
N LEU A 156 0.89 8.64 7.35
CA LEU A 156 0.98 10.05 6.96
C LEU A 156 2.42 10.51 6.69
N PRO A 157 3.43 10.21 7.54
CA PRO A 157 4.82 10.57 7.25
C PRO A 157 5.31 9.97 5.93
N GLU A 158 5.07 8.68 5.69
CA GLU A 158 5.45 8.03 4.43
C GLU A 158 4.72 8.67 3.24
N MET A 159 3.42 8.95 3.38
CA MET A 159 2.63 9.62 2.34
C MET A 159 3.19 11.00 2.00
N ILE A 160 3.46 11.84 2.99
CA ILE A 160 3.98 13.20 2.78
C ILE A 160 5.33 13.16 2.07
N ILE A 161 6.27 12.36 2.58
CA ILE A 161 7.61 12.24 1.99
C ILE A 161 7.52 11.78 0.53
N THR A 162 6.67 10.79 0.27
CA THR A 162 6.48 10.25 -1.08
C THR A 162 5.82 11.28 -2.01
N LEU A 163 4.84 12.03 -1.54
CA LEU A 163 4.18 13.08 -2.34
C LEU A 163 5.15 14.21 -2.69
N ILE A 164 5.98 14.64 -1.74
CA ILE A 164 7.04 15.63 -2.00
C ILE A 164 7.99 15.10 -3.09
N LEU A 165 8.42 13.85 -2.98
CA LEU A 165 9.29 13.23 -3.99
C LEU A 165 8.64 13.18 -5.36
N LEU A 166 7.38 12.75 -5.45
CA LEU A 166 6.63 12.65 -6.70
C LEU A 166 6.30 14.00 -7.34
N ALA A 167 6.24 15.07 -6.55
CA ALA A 167 6.04 16.44 -7.05
C ALA A 167 7.30 17.03 -7.70
N LEU A 168 8.47 16.41 -7.53
CA LEU A 168 9.71 16.87 -8.15
C LEU A 168 9.71 16.58 -9.66
N PRO A 169 9.89 17.59 -10.54
CA PRO A 169 9.86 17.40 -11.99
C PRO A 169 10.82 16.32 -12.53
N PRO A 170 12.05 16.16 -12.01
CA PRO A 170 12.93 15.10 -12.47
C PRO A 170 12.39 13.69 -12.12
N VAL A 171 11.73 13.55 -10.97
CA VAL A 171 11.14 12.27 -10.53
C VAL A 171 9.92 11.93 -11.40
N GLU A 172 9.04 12.90 -11.66
CA GLU A 172 7.89 12.71 -12.57
C GLU A 172 8.33 12.22 -13.95
N LYS A 173 9.37 12.87 -14.53
CA LYS A 173 9.95 12.47 -15.82
C LYS A 173 10.57 11.06 -15.76
N ALA A 174 11.29 10.74 -14.70
CA ALA A 174 11.87 9.41 -14.51
C ALA A 174 10.77 8.34 -14.42
N MET A 175 9.73 8.56 -13.62
CA MET A 175 8.61 7.62 -13.48
C MET A 175 7.84 7.43 -14.81
N ALA A 176 7.64 8.50 -15.59
CA ALA A 176 7.04 8.40 -16.91
C ALA A 176 7.90 7.56 -17.88
N ARG A 177 9.23 7.71 -17.83
CA ARG A 177 10.16 6.90 -18.61
C ARG A 177 10.14 5.42 -18.21
N VAL A 178 10.14 5.13 -16.90
CA VAL A 178 10.02 3.76 -16.41
C VAL A 178 8.69 3.14 -16.85
N LYS A 179 7.59 3.90 -16.82
CA LYS A 179 6.29 3.44 -17.35
C LYS A 179 6.39 3.06 -18.82
N SER A 180 6.99 3.91 -19.65
CA SER A 180 7.15 3.61 -21.07
C SER A 180 7.96 2.34 -21.32
N MET A 181 9.03 2.12 -20.56
CA MET A 181 9.84 0.89 -20.63
C MET A 181 9.07 -0.35 -20.16
N ALA A 182 8.25 -0.23 -19.12
CA ALA A 182 7.41 -1.31 -18.63
C ALA A 182 6.33 -1.72 -19.64
N GLN A 183 5.83 -0.77 -20.44
CA GLN A 183 4.77 -0.98 -21.43
C GLN A 183 5.28 -1.34 -22.82
N ALA A 184 6.54 -1.00 -23.18
CA ALA A 184 7.19 -1.38 -24.45
C ALA A 184 7.38 -2.89 -24.57
#